data_a0a6c282fe6c6e9898f73f4df132e709
#
_entry.id   a0a6c282fe6c6e9898f73f4df132e709
#
_cell.length_a   1.000
_cell.length_b   1.000
_cell.length_c   1.000
_cell.angle_alpha   90.00
_cell.angle_beta   90.00
_cell.angle_gamma   90.00
#
_symmetry.space_group_name_H-M   'P 1'
#
loop_
_entity.id
_entity.type
_entity.pdbx_description
1 polymer ?
#
loop_
_entity_poly.entity_id
_entity_poly.type
_entity_poly.pdbx_seq_one_letter_code
_entity_poly.pdbx_strand_id
1 'polypeptide(L)'
;MNTLKVQKRDMDVKAKRLRREGYVTGSLFGRELEGAIPLKIEKKEVERIQRECLKGSQILLELDGKTYDVLIKEIDYDSMKHEVIEMDFQALVSGEKVHSVAEIVLHNKDKVVEGVLEQLLKEVSYKAVPAALVDKIEIDCSTLRLGDTIKVADLDIAKNKEVEVMTHLDTPVVSVIASHTVPDEEETPEAEEETK
;
A
#
# COMPACT_ATOMS: atom_id res chain seq x y z
N MET A 1 -4.01 -18.18 5.54
CA MET A 1 -2.69 -17.51 5.54
C MET A 1 -1.94 -17.94 4.30
N ASN A 2 -1.41 -17.00 3.56
CA ASN A 2 -0.68 -17.27 2.32
C ASN A 2 0.76 -17.63 2.64
N THR A 3 1.29 -18.63 1.93
CA THR A 3 2.68 -19.09 2.11
C THR A 3 3.52 -18.69 0.90
N LEU A 4 4.68 -18.08 1.16
CA LEU A 4 5.65 -17.68 0.15
C LEU A 4 6.93 -18.49 0.33
N LYS A 5 7.35 -19.19 -0.74
CA LYS A 5 8.62 -19.93 -0.75
C LYS A 5 9.75 -19.00 -1.18
N VAL A 6 10.78 -18.95 -0.36
CA VAL A 6 11.96 -18.12 -0.61
C VAL A 6 13.25 -18.91 -0.44
N GLN A 7 14.32 -18.38 -1.01
CA GLN A 7 15.66 -18.95 -0.89
C GLN A 7 16.62 -17.88 -0.39
N LYS A 8 17.65 -18.31 0.34
CA LYS A 8 18.72 -17.40 0.76
C LYS A 8 19.48 -16.91 -0.47
N ARG A 9 19.70 -15.61 -0.55
CA ARG A 9 20.45 -14.99 -1.64
C ARG A 9 21.92 -15.10 -1.35
N ASP A 10 22.69 -15.48 -2.40
CA ASP A 10 24.13 -15.35 -2.42
C ASP A 10 24.47 -13.86 -2.67
N MET A 11 25.25 -13.25 -1.76
CA MET A 11 25.65 -11.84 -1.84
C MET A 11 26.68 -11.56 -2.93
N ASP A 12 27.38 -12.57 -3.42
CA ASP A 12 28.32 -12.43 -4.54
C ASP A 12 27.59 -12.19 -5.88
N VAL A 13 26.30 -12.53 -5.93
CA VAL A 13 25.46 -12.30 -7.10
C VAL A 13 24.75 -10.96 -7.02
N LYS A 14 25.03 -10.06 -7.98
CA LYS A 14 24.41 -8.73 -8.06
C LYS A 14 22.89 -8.84 -8.28
N ALA A 15 22.09 -8.03 -7.57
CA ALA A 15 20.63 -7.97 -7.68
C ALA A 15 20.14 -7.82 -9.14
N LYS A 16 20.83 -6.99 -9.94
CA LYS A 16 20.52 -6.78 -11.37
C LYS A 16 20.59 -8.07 -12.20
N ARG A 17 21.49 -9.00 -11.85
CA ARG A 17 21.60 -10.30 -12.51
C ARG A 17 20.42 -11.20 -12.12
N LEU A 18 20.13 -11.30 -10.84
CA LEU A 18 18.99 -12.09 -10.33
C LEU A 18 17.66 -11.64 -10.95
N ARG A 19 17.43 -10.32 -11.04
CA ARG A 19 16.21 -9.77 -11.67
C ARG A 19 16.11 -10.15 -13.16
N ARG A 20 17.23 -10.24 -13.89
CA ARG A 20 17.24 -10.72 -15.29
C ARG A 20 16.96 -12.22 -15.40
N GLU A 21 17.33 -13.00 -14.39
CA GLU A 21 17.08 -14.44 -14.29
C GLU A 21 15.67 -14.77 -13.79
N GLY A 22 14.82 -13.74 -13.53
CA GLY A 22 13.42 -13.91 -13.10
C GLY A 22 13.24 -14.04 -11.59
N TYR A 23 14.18 -13.51 -10.81
CA TYR A 23 14.08 -13.43 -9.36
C TYR A 23 13.86 -12.01 -8.88
N VAL A 24 13.12 -11.87 -7.79
CA VAL A 24 12.98 -10.64 -6.99
C VAL A 24 13.88 -10.75 -5.78
N THR A 25 14.53 -9.66 -5.42
CA THR A 25 15.37 -9.60 -4.22
C THR A 25 14.54 -9.14 -3.02
N GLY A 26 15.01 -9.45 -1.81
CA GLY A 26 14.36 -8.98 -0.59
C GLY A 26 15.22 -9.25 0.63
N SER A 27 14.73 -8.87 1.77
CA SER A 27 15.35 -9.15 3.05
C SER A 27 14.32 -9.63 4.09
N LEU A 28 14.75 -10.51 4.98
CA LEU A 28 14.03 -10.90 6.18
C LEU A 28 14.79 -10.39 7.39
N PHE A 29 14.16 -9.56 8.18
CA PHE A 29 14.71 -9.04 9.42
C PHE A 29 13.72 -9.16 10.58
N GLY A 30 14.22 -9.12 11.80
CA GLY A 30 13.37 -9.22 13.01
C GLY A 30 14.24 -9.34 14.27
N ARG A 31 13.62 -9.20 15.43
CA ARG A 31 14.33 -9.23 16.71
C ARG A 31 14.92 -10.59 17.07
N GLU A 32 14.27 -11.67 16.64
CA GLU A 32 14.73 -13.03 16.90
C GLU A 32 15.83 -13.47 15.93
N LEU A 33 16.12 -12.67 14.91
CA LEU A 33 17.16 -12.94 13.94
C LEU A 33 18.44 -12.19 14.30
N GLU A 34 19.58 -12.85 14.20
CA GLU A 34 20.93 -12.26 14.46
C GLU A 34 21.30 -11.14 13.46
N GLY A 35 20.46 -10.92 12.43
CA GLY A 35 20.65 -9.90 11.40
C GLY A 35 19.68 -10.08 10.24
N ALA A 36 19.75 -9.18 9.27
CA ALA A 36 18.95 -9.28 8.06
C ALA A 36 19.42 -10.44 7.19
N ILE A 37 18.52 -11.33 6.81
CA ILE A 37 18.78 -12.45 5.92
C ILE A 37 18.41 -12.03 4.49
N PRO A 38 19.39 -11.95 3.56
CA PRO A 38 19.10 -11.61 2.17
C PRO A 38 18.36 -12.77 1.48
N LEU A 39 17.30 -12.43 0.75
CA LEU A 39 16.41 -13.36 0.09
C LEU A 39 16.42 -13.19 -1.43
N LYS A 40 16.13 -14.28 -2.13
CA LYS A 40 15.73 -14.31 -3.53
C LYS A 40 14.43 -15.08 -3.68
N ILE A 41 13.51 -14.55 -4.44
CA ILE A 41 12.13 -15.04 -4.58
C ILE A 41 11.84 -15.20 -6.06
N GLU A 42 11.20 -16.26 -6.46
CA GLU A 42 10.78 -16.42 -7.85
C GLU A 42 9.71 -15.38 -8.20
N LYS A 43 9.85 -14.70 -9.34
CA LYS A 43 8.92 -13.66 -9.78
C LYS A 43 7.47 -14.14 -9.83
N LYS A 44 7.23 -15.39 -10.25
CA LYS A 44 5.88 -15.99 -10.29
C LYS A 44 5.22 -16.08 -8.90
N GLU A 45 6.00 -16.43 -7.88
CA GLU A 45 5.53 -16.49 -6.50
C GLU A 45 5.20 -15.09 -5.96
N VAL A 46 6.03 -14.09 -6.30
CA VAL A 46 5.78 -12.69 -5.95
C VAL A 46 4.50 -12.19 -6.60
N GLU A 47 4.29 -12.43 -7.89
CA GLU A 47 3.08 -12.03 -8.62
C GLU A 47 1.81 -12.69 -8.04
N ARG A 48 1.91 -13.93 -7.55
CA ARG A 48 0.81 -14.61 -6.88
C ARG A 48 0.47 -13.92 -5.56
N ILE A 49 1.46 -13.69 -4.71
CA ILE A 49 1.26 -13.04 -3.40
C ILE A 49 0.74 -11.62 -3.58
N GLN A 50 1.25 -10.86 -4.54
CA GLN A 50 0.83 -9.48 -4.81
C GLN A 50 -0.66 -9.35 -5.16
N ARG A 51 -1.27 -10.38 -5.76
CA ARG A 51 -2.71 -10.38 -6.06
C ARG A 51 -3.59 -10.54 -4.82
N GLU A 52 -3.07 -11.16 -3.79
CA GLU A 52 -3.81 -11.56 -2.60
C GLU A 52 -3.43 -10.75 -1.36
N CYS A 53 -2.18 -10.26 -1.32
CA CYS A 53 -1.60 -9.56 -0.17
C CYS A 53 -1.06 -8.20 -0.58
N LEU A 54 -1.24 -7.23 0.31
CA LEU A 54 -0.76 -5.86 0.18
C LEU A 54 0.38 -5.61 1.16
N LYS A 55 1.00 -4.43 1.08
CA LYS A 55 1.90 -3.95 2.11
C LYS A 55 1.16 -3.94 3.46
N GLY A 56 1.81 -4.44 4.50
CA GLY A 56 1.19 -4.59 5.81
C GLY A 56 0.48 -5.93 6.05
N SER A 57 0.33 -6.79 5.04
CA SER A 57 -0.27 -8.12 5.21
C SER A 57 0.67 -9.10 5.91
N GLN A 58 0.09 -9.98 6.72
CA GLN A 58 0.77 -11.08 7.40
C GLN A 58 0.77 -12.33 6.51
N ILE A 59 1.94 -12.93 6.30
CA ILE A 59 2.12 -14.15 5.51
C ILE A 59 3.08 -15.13 6.19
N LEU A 60 3.07 -16.38 5.75
CA LEU A 60 4.05 -17.38 6.12
C LEU A 60 5.17 -17.44 5.09
N LEU A 61 6.40 -17.29 5.53
CA LEU A 61 7.61 -17.36 4.70
C LEU A 61 8.33 -18.68 4.94
N GLU A 62 8.47 -19.49 3.89
CA GLU A 62 9.21 -20.75 3.95
C GLU A 62 10.64 -20.56 3.44
N LEU A 63 11.61 -20.63 4.33
CA LEU A 63 13.04 -20.51 4.06
C LEU A 63 13.80 -21.74 4.57
N ASP A 64 14.48 -22.46 3.70
CA ASP A 64 15.31 -23.63 4.04
C ASP A 64 14.59 -24.67 4.94
N GLY A 65 13.27 -24.88 4.70
CA GLY A 65 12.45 -25.83 5.46
C GLY A 65 11.97 -25.30 6.83
N LYS A 66 12.25 -24.06 7.16
CA LYS A 66 11.69 -23.36 8.32
C LYS A 66 10.61 -22.39 7.87
N THR A 67 9.55 -22.30 8.65
CA THR A 67 8.46 -21.36 8.40
C THR A 67 8.55 -20.21 9.40
N TYR A 68 8.53 -19.00 8.88
CA TYR A 68 8.52 -17.75 9.66
C TYR A 68 7.17 -17.07 9.45
N ASP A 69 6.60 -16.56 10.53
CA ASP A 69 5.46 -15.65 10.46
C ASP A 69 5.98 -14.23 10.25
N VAL A 70 5.61 -13.62 9.14
CA VAL A 70 6.20 -12.34 8.72
C VAL A 70 5.15 -11.34 8.24
N LEU A 71 5.49 -10.08 8.42
CA LEU A 71 4.78 -8.94 7.86
C LEU A 71 5.48 -8.49 6.57
N ILE A 72 4.73 -8.24 5.51
CA ILE A 72 5.25 -7.57 4.31
C ILE A 72 5.46 -6.09 4.67
N LYS A 73 6.71 -5.70 4.84
CA LYS A 73 7.06 -4.36 5.31
C LYS A 73 7.10 -3.36 4.18
N GLU A 74 7.73 -3.74 3.08
CA GLU A 74 7.92 -2.88 1.91
C GLU A 74 7.86 -3.69 0.61
N ILE A 75 7.32 -3.07 -0.42
CA ILE A 75 7.26 -3.62 -1.77
C ILE A 75 7.68 -2.51 -2.72
N ASP A 76 8.83 -2.67 -3.36
CA ASP A 76 9.34 -1.74 -4.35
C ASP A 76 8.98 -2.14 -5.77
N TYR A 77 8.50 -1.18 -6.56
CA TYR A 77 8.06 -1.38 -7.93
C TYR A 77 8.92 -0.63 -8.94
N ASP A 78 9.19 -1.27 -10.06
CA ASP A 78 9.62 -0.59 -11.29
C ASP A 78 8.38 -0.04 -12.01
N SER A 79 8.15 1.26 -11.93
CA SER A 79 6.99 1.93 -12.54
C SER A 79 6.96 1.81 -14.06
N MET A 80 8.13 1.64 -14.71
CA MET A 80 8.23 1.51 -16.17
C MET A 80 7.83 0.12 -16.65
N LYS A 81 8.16 -0.92 -15.87
CA LYS A 81 7.90 -2.32 -16.22
C LYS A 81 6.69 -2.90 -15.52
N HIS A 82 6.14 -2.18 -14.54
CA HIS A 82 5.08 -2.66 -13.67
C HIS A 82 5.44 -3.97 -12.94
N GLU A 83 6.71 -4.11 -12.54
CA GLU A 83 7.25 -5.30 -11.90
C GLU A 83 7.74 -4.98 -10.49
N VAL A 84 7.57 -5.94 -9.58
CA VAL A 84 8.17 -5.85 -8.24
C VAL A 84 9.68 -6.05 -8.36
N ILE A 85 10.46 -5.14 -7.77
CA ILE A 85 11.92 -5.18 -7.74
C ILE A 85 12.44 -5.79 -6.45
N GLU A 86 11.81 -5.43 -5.33
CA GLU A 86 12.24 -5.81 -3.99
C GLU A 86 11.05 -5.99 -3.06
N MET A 87 11.16 -6.93 -2.11
CA MET A 87 10.18 -7.16 -1.06
C MET A 87 10.88 -7.40 0.26
N ASP A 88 10.56 -6.59 1.25
CA ASP A 88 11.12 -6.71 2.59
C ASP A 88 10.11 -7.25 3.59
N PHE A 89 10.60 -8.17 4.43
CA PHE A 89 9.79 -8.89 5.39
C PHE A 89 10.31 -8.67 6.81
N GLN A 90 9.39 -8.39 7.73
CA GLN A 90 9.66 -8.31 9.15
C GLN A 90 9.12 -9.56 9.85
N ALA A 91 10.00 -10.34 10.49
CA ALA A 91 9.59 -11.47 11.33
C ALA A 91 8.77 -10.97 12.53
N LEU A 92 7.64 -11.63 12.77
CA LEU A 92 6.71 -11.30 13.84
C LEU A 92 7.02 -12.13 15.09
N VAL A 93 6.97 -11.46 16.25
CA VAL A 93 7.09 -12.09 17.56
C VAL A 93 5.75 -11.94 18.28
N SER A 94 5.24 -13.03 18.80
CA SER A 94 3.95 -13.03 19.52
C SER A 94 3.99 -12.06 20.71
N GLY A 95 2.98 -11.17 20.79
CA GLY A 95 2.85 -10.21 21.88
C GLY A 95 3.65 -8.92 21.72
N GLU A 96 4.50 -8.79 20.72
CA GLU A 96 5.21 -7.56 20.40
C GLU A 96 4.42 -6.67 19.45
N LYS A 97 4.30 -5.37 19.78
CA LYS A 97 3.70 -4.41 18.86
C LYS A 97 4.65 -4.11 17.70
N VAL A 98 4.17 -4.29 16.50
CA VAL A 98 4.88 -3.95 15.26
C VAL A 98 4.25 -2.74 14.59
N HIS A 99 5.08 -1.97 13.89
CA HIS A 99 4.61 -0.91 13.00
C HIS A 99 4.16 -1.52 11.69
N SER A 100 2.91 -1.29 11.33
CA SER A 100 2.36 -1.69 10.05
C SER A 100 1.64 -0.54 9.37
N VAL A 101 1.21 -0.80 8.15
CA VAL A 101 0.45 0.12 7.32
C VAL A 101 -0.77 -0.64 6.79
N ALA A 102 -1.95 -0.03 6.86
CA ALA A 102 -3.15 -0.57 6.24
C ALA A 102 -3.51 0.27 5.01
N GLU A 103 -3.69 -0.40 3.87
CA GLU A 103 -4.09 0.27 2.64
C GLU A 103 -5.59 0.55 2.63
N ILE A 104 -5.96 1.73 2.12
CA ILE A 104 -7.36 2.17 2.04
C ILE A 104 -7.91 1.81 0.67
N VAL A 105 -8.91 0.93 0.67
CA VAL A 105 -9.62 0.49 -0.52
C VAL A 105 -11.01 1.13 -0.57
N LEU A 106 -11.25 1.91 -1.62
CA LEU A 106 -12.53 2.58 -1.82
C LEU A 106 -13.44 1.75 -2.71
N HIS A 107 -14.62 1.41 -2.21
CA HIS A 107 -15.66 0.70 -2.93
C HIS A 107 -16.73 1.66 -3.46
N ASN A 108 -17.41 1.27 -4.54
CA ASN A 108 -18.56 2.01 -5.11
C ASN A 108 -18.25 3.47 -5.50
N LYS A 109 -17.02 3.75 -5.96
CA LYS A 109 -16.60 5.10 -6.41
C LYS A 109 -17.55 5.70 -7.46
N ASP A 110 -18.04 4.84 -8.37
CA ASP A 110 -18.91 5.24 -9.49
C ASP A 110 -20.34 5.63 -9.07
N LYS A 111 -20.70 5.35 -7.82
CA LYS A 111 -22.01 5.71 -7.28
C LYS A 111 -22.10 7.13 -6.72
N VAL A 112 -20.99 7.82 -6.62
CA VAL A 112 -20.97 9.24 -6.25
C VAL A 112 -21.46 10.05 -7.44
N VAL A 113 -22.69 10.52 -7.39
CA VAL A 113 -23.39 11.18 -8.51
C VAL A 113 -23.00 12.65 -8.63
N GLU A 114 -22.73 13.30 -7.52
CA GLU A 114 -22.44 14.74 -7.47
C GLU A 114 -20.99 14.99 -7.04
N GLY A 115 -20.17 15.48 -7.96
CA GLY A 115 -18.78 15.86 -7.68
C GLY A 115 -17.74 14.84 -8.09
N VAL A 116 -16.50 15.11 -7.72
CA VAL A 116 -15.32 14.26 -7.95
C VAL A 116 -14.84 13.75 -6.61
N LEU A 117 -14.71 12.42 -6.50
CA LEU A 117 -14.16 11.77 -5.32
C LEU A 117 -12.64 11.84 -5.36
N GLU A 118 -12.04 12.53 -4.41
CA GLU A 118 -10.61 12.67 -4.25
C GLU A 118 -10.13 11.82 -3.07
N GLN A 119 -9.21 10.88 -3.32
CA GLN A 119 -8.53 10.12 -2.29
C GLN A 119 -7.25 10.84 -1.90
N LEU A 120 -7.25 11.47 -0.72
CA LEU A 120 -6.12 12.25 -0.19
C LEU A 120 -5.11 11.37 0.53
N LEU A 121 -5.58 10.31 1.19
CA LEU A 121 -4.74 9.36 1.92
C LEU A 121 -4.96 7.95 1.37
N LYS A 122 -3.87 7.26 1.02
CA LYS A 122 -3.93 5.89 0.48
C LYS A 122 -3.65 4.83 1.52
N GLU A 123 -2.92 5.17 2.57
CA GLU A 123 -2.48 4.24 3.61
C GLU A 123 -2.50 4.90 4.99
N VAL A 124 -2.80 4.12 6.02
CA VAL A 124 -2.77 4.54 7.43
C VAL A 124 -1.69 3.78 8.16
N SER A 125 -0.77 4.53 8.79
CA SER A 125 0.29 3.94 9.63
C SER A 125 -0.24 3.71 11.04
N TYR A 126 0.01 2.53 11.58
CA TYR A 126 -0.43 2.14 12.91
C TYR A 126 0.55 1.16 13.57
N LYS A 127 0.37 0.95 14.88
CA LYS A 127 1.06 -0.08 15.66
C LYS A 127 0.03 -1.06 16.21
N ALA A 128 0.28 -2.34 16.05
CA ALA A 128 -0.56 -3.38 16.63
C ALA A 128 0.26 -4.62 16.99
N VAL A 129 -0.31 -5.49 17.80
CA VAL A 129 0.21 -6.85 17.98
C VAL A 129 -0.14 -7.70 16.76
N PRO A 130 0.61 -8.78 16.44
CA PRO A 130 0.37 -9.60 15.25
C PRO A 130 -1.08 -10.10 15.12
N ALA A 131 -1.75 -10.40 16.23
CA ALA A 131 -3.15 -10.83 16.24
C ALA A 131 -4.17 -9.75 15.85
N ALA A 132 -3.80 -8.48 15.92
CA ALA A 132 -4.65 -7.33 15.61
C ALA A 132 -4.20 -6.57 14.34
N LEU A 133 -3.38 -7.19 13.51
CA LEU A 133 -2.98 -6.62 12.22
C LEU A 133 -4.18 -6.55 11.28
N VAL A 134 -4.24 -5.45 10.53
CA VAL A 134 -5.30 -5.16 9.56
C VAL A 134 -4.64 -5.01 8.19
N ASP A 135 -5.03 -5.85 7.24
CA ASP A 135 -4.44 -5.84 5.88
C ASP A 135 -4.94 -4.64 5.07
N LYS A 136 -6.24 -4.36 5.14
CA LYS A 136 -6.89 -3.30 4.37
C LYS A 136 -8.03 -2.65 5.14
N ILE A 137 -8.30 -1.39 4.82
CA ILE A 137 -9.43 -0.61 5.33
C ILE A 137 -10.38 -0.36 4.17
N GLU A 138 -11.56 -0.96 4.21
CA GLU A 138 -12.56 -0.79 3.16
C GLU A 138 -13.50 0.36 3.51
N ILE A 139 -13.68 1.30 2.56
CA ILE A 139 -14.59 2.45 2.70
C ILE A 139 -15.63 2.38 1.58
N ASP A 140 -16.90 2.35 1.94
CA ASP A 140 -18.00 2.45 0.98
C ASP A 140 -18.33 3.91 0.68
N CYS A 141 -18.08 4.33 -0.57
CA CYS A 141 -18.30 5.69 -1.02
C CYS A 141 -19.74 5.93 -1.52
N SER A 142 -20.61 4.92 -1.52
CA SER A 142 -21.97 5.02 -2.10
C SER A 142 -22.88 6.04 -1.42
N THR A 143 -22.58 6.38 -0.17
CA THR A 143 -23.39 7.31 0.65
C THR A 143 -22.85 8.73 0.68
N LEU A 144 -21.66 8.95 0.10
CA LEU A 144 -20.98 10.24 0.13
C LEU A 144 -21.64 11.24 -0.82
N ARG A 145 -21.75 12.48 -0.38
CA ARG A 145 -22.30 13.63 -1.11
C ARG A 145 -21.25 14.71 -1.30
N LEU A 146 -21.56 15.66 -2.14
CA LEU A 146 -20.73 16.85 -2.37
C LEU A 146 -20.45 17.58 -1.05
N GLY A 147 -19.16 17.79 -0.77
CA GLY A 147 -18.66 18.43 0.45
C GLY A 147 -18.38 17.49 1.62
N ASP A 148 -18.77 16.21 1.52
CA ASP A 148 -18.45 15.22 2.55
C ASP A 148 -16.96 14.90 2.57
N THR A 149 -16.42 14.73 3.78
CA THR A 149 -15.03 14.35 4.01
C THR A 149 -14.96 13.30 5.10
N ILE A 150 -14.33 12.17 4.81
CA ILE A 150 -14.02 11.12 5.78
C ILE A 150 -12.62 11.37 6.33
N LYS A 151 -12.47 11.37 7.66
CA LYS A 151 -11.20 11.51 8.36
C LYS A 151 -10.70 10.16 8.88
N VAL A 152 -9.43 10.10 9.26
CA VAL A 152 -8.84 8.91 9.91
C VAL A 152 -9.58 8.54 11.20
N ALA A 153 -10.09 9.53 11.96
CA ALA A 153 -10.87 9.31 13.18
C ALA A 153 -12.19 8.53 12.95
N ASP A 154 -12.75 8.61 11.74
CA ASP A 154 -14.02 7.96 11.39
C ASP A 154 -13.84 6.48 11.03
N LEU A 155 -12.62 6.07 10.74
CA LEU A 155 -12.27 4.71 10.33
C LEU A 155 -12.43 3.71 11.50
N ASP A 156 -12.78 2.48 11.16
CA ASP A 156 -12.94 1.42 12.17
C ASP A 156 -11.65 1.07 12.91
N ILE A 157 -10.50 1.23 12.24
CA ILE A 157 -9.18 1.03 12.84
C ILE A 157 -8.92 2.00 14.00
N ALA A 158 -9.43 3.24 13.93
CA ALA A 158 -9.28 4.24 14.99
C ALA A 158 -10.13 3.93 16.24
N LYS A 159 -11.17 3.10 16.09
CA LYS A 159 -12.05 2.67 17.19
C LYS A 159 -11.55 1.45 17.93
N ASN A 160 -10.57 0.73 17.34
CA ASN A 160 -10.01 -0.49 17.92
C ASN A 160 -8.97 -0.15 19.00
N LYS A 161 -9.20 -0.61 20.24
CA LYS A 161 -8.31 -0.35 21.38
C LYS A 161 -6.97 -1.09 21.32
N GLU A 162 -6.87 -2.13 20.53
CA GLU A 162 -5.64 -2.93 20.36
C GLU A 162 -4.69 -2.35 19.31
N VAL A 163 -5.18 -1.37 18.55
CA VAL A 163 -4.46 -0.70 17.48
C VAL A 163 -4.16 0.75 17.89
N GLU A 164 -2.93 1.14 17.80
CA GLU A 164 -2.47 2.50 18.04
C GLU A 164 -2.21 3.20 16.70
N VAL A 165 -3.15 4.05 16.28
CA VAL A 165 -3.01 4.80 15.02
C VAL A 165 -1.93 5.85 15.17
N MET A 166 -0.94 5.84 14.26
CA MET A 166 0.18 6.77 14.22
C MET A 166 -0.10 7.98 13.31
N THR A 167 -0.94 7.79 12.30
CA THR A 167 -1.39 8.86 11.43
C THR A 167 -2.30 9.81 12.20
N HIS A 168 -2.19 11.11 11.93
CA HIS A 168 -2.99 12.10 12.64
C HIS A 168 -4.48 11.88 12.40
N LEU A 169 -5.29 11.84 13.47
CA LEU A 169 -6.72 11.50 13.41
C LEU A 169 -7.56 12.48 12.59
N ASP A 170 -7.15 13.75 12.54
CA ASP A 170 -7.84 14.79 11.76
C ASP A 170 -7.48 14.79 10.27
N THR A 171 -6.55 13.92 9.84
CA THR A 171 -6.15 13.85 8.43
C THR A 171 -7.33 13.39 7.58
N PRO A 172 -7.69 14.12 6.50
CA PRO A 172 -8.73 13.70 5.58
C PRO A 172 -8.24 12.51 4.75
N VAL A 173 -9.08 11.51 4.61
CA VAL A 173 -8.83 10.29 3.84
C VAL A 173 -9.42 10.41 2.45
N VAL A 174 -10.69 10.79 2.40
CA VAL A 174 -11.48 10.92 1.17
C VAL A 174 -12.33 12.18 1.28
N SER A 175 -12.40 12.93 0.19
CA SER A 175 -13.27 14.11 0.08
C SER A 175 -14.01 14.10 -1.24
N VAL A 176 -15.26 14.58 -1.25
CA VAL A 176 -16.03 14.80 -2.47
C VAL A 176 -16.07 16.29 -2.78
N ILE A 177 -15.38 16.68 -3.84
CA ILE A 177 -15.26 18.08 -4.27
C ILE A 177 -16.13 18.37 -5.50
N ALA A 178 -16.52 19.65 -5.69
CA ALA A 178 -17.20 20.06 -6.90
C ALA A 178 -16.28 19.90 -8.11
N SER A 179 -16.80 19.37 -9.22
CA SER A 179 -16.08 19.41 -10.47
C SER A 179 -16.02 20.86 -10.98
N HIS A 180 -14.89 21.49 -10.87
CA HIS A 180 -14.62 22.75 -11.59
C HIS A 180 -14.36 22.41 -13.05
N THR A 181 -15.41 22.41 -13.87
CA THR A 181 -15.23 22.61 -15.30
C THR A 181 -14.88 24.09 -15.45
N VAL A 182 -13.64 24.41 -15.67
CA VAL A 182 -13.24 25.75 -16.14
C VAL A 182 -13.91 25.90 -17.50
N PRO A 183 -14.84 26.84 -17.72
CA PRO A 183 -15.29 27.13 -19.06
C PRO A 183 -14.04 27.64 -19.82
N ASP A 184 -13.71 27.01 -20.93
CA ASP A 184 -12.80 27.59 -21.90
C ASP A 184 -13.40 28.95 -22.25
N GLU A 185 -12.78 30.02 -21.78
CA GLU A 185 -13.02 31.36 -22.30
C GLU A 185 -12.57 31.29 -23.76
N GLU A 186 -13.52 31.20 -24.68
CA GLU A 186 -13.30 31.46 -26.10
C GLU A 186 -12.67 32.82 -26.21
N GLU A 187 -11.38 32.85 -26.54
CA GLU A 187 -10.71 34.03 -27.06
C GLU A 187 -11.43 34.45 -28.34
N THR A 188 -12.31 35.45 -28.24
CA THR A 188 -12.81 36.19 -29.38
C THR A 188 -11.66 36.97 -29.98
N PRO A 189 -11.28 36.74 -31.24
CA PRO A 189 -10.29 37.56 -31.88
C PRO A 189 -10.90 38.95 -32.11
N GLU A 190 -10.35 39.96 -31.42
CA GLU A 190 -10.60 41.38 -31.77
C GLU A 190 -10.13 41.65 -33.19
N ALA A 191 -11.10 41.98 -34.03
CA ALA A 191 -10.86 42.48 -35.36
C ALA A 191 -10.18 43.84 -35.29
N GLU A 192 -8.94 43.96 -35.76
CA GLU A 192 -8.30 45.21 -36.05
C GLU A 192 -9.04 45.91 -37.19
N GLU A 193 -9.77 46.98 -36.92
CA GLU A 193 -10.22 47.96 -37.90
C GLU A 193 -9.03 48.85 -38.31
N GLU A 194 -8.55 48.64 -39.53
CA GLU A 194 -7.76 49.64 -40.23
C GLU A 194 -8.60 50.84 -40.53
N THR A 195 -8.14 52.01 -40.08
CA THR A 195 -8.53 53.30 -40.64
C THR A 195 -7.30 54.14 -40.99
N LYS A 196 -7.13 54.24 -42.30
CA LYS A 196 -6.49 55.37 -43.04
C LYS A 196 -5.27 56.10 -42.44
#